data_daf6732dbd7d505581666bc923734404
#
_entry.id   daf6732dbd7d505581666bc923734404
#
_cell.length_a   1.000
_cell.length_b   1.000
_cell.length_c   1.000
_cell.angle_alpha   90.00
_cell.angle_beta   90.00
_cell.angle_gamma   90.00
#
_symmetry.space_group_name_H-M   'P 1'
#
loop_
_entity.id
_entity.type
_entity.pdbx_description
1 polymer ?
#
loop_
_entity_poly.entity_id
_entity_poly.type
_entity_poly.pdbx_seq_one_letter_code
_entity_poly.pdbx_strand_id
1 'polypeptide(L)'
;VMYRAEDNSAQGIGSRTSRLGYATSTDGIHFERDTKPAFYPAKDNQVENECPGGTEDPRIAMTEDGTYVLLYTQWNRKVPRLAVATSKDLKHWTKFGPAFEKAYNGKFKDEATKSASLVTTLKGDKQVIAKVNGKYFMYWGEKNVYAATSDNLTDWDPLLDENGELLKLFSPRSGYFDSQLTECGPPAILTKDGIVLLY
;
A
#
# COMPACT_ATOMS: atom_id res chain seq x y z
N VAL A 1 4.28 7.20 13.34
CA VAL A 1 4.82 6.20 12.40
C VAL A 1 4.09 4.87 12.57
N MET A 2 3.72 4.24 11.44
CA MET A 2 3.38 2.81 11.43
C MET A 2 4.55 2.03 10.82
N TYR A 3 4.87 0.89 11.39
CA TYR A 3 6.01 0.07 10.97
C TYR A 3 5.67 -1.42 10.99
N ARG A 4 6.25 -2.18 10.07
CA ARG A 4 6.14 -3.64 10.05
C ARG A 4 6.95 -4.23 11.20
N ALA A 5 6.36 -5.16 11.90
CA ALA A 5 6.99 -5.99 12.92
C ALA A 5 6.62 -7.45 12.70
N GLU A 6 7.57 -8.34 12.88
CA GLU A 6 7.38 -9.78 12.71
C GLU A 6 7.57 -10.50 14.05
N ASP A 7 6.79 -11.53 14.28
CA ASP A 7 6.98 -12.41 15.42
C ASP A 7 8.05 -13.48 15.15
N ASN A 8 8.34 -14.29 16.15
CA ASN A 8 9.32 -15.38 16.06
C ASN A 8 8.69 -16.75 15.72
N SER A 9 7.52 -16.76 15.07
CA SER A 9 6.77 -18.00 14.79
C SER A 9 7.48 -18.94 13.81
N ALA A 10 8.41 -18.44 12.98
CA ALA A 10 9.17 -19.21 12.02
C ALA A 10 10.51 -18.55 11.66
N GLN A 11 11.35 -19.25 10.90
CA GLN A 11 12.59 -18.72 10.33
C GLN A 11 12.42 -18.42 8.85
N GLY A 12 13.14 -17.39 8.36
CA GLY A 12 13.19 -16.99 6.96
C GLY A 12 12.17 -15.90 6.59
N ILE A 13 12.49 -15.22 5.50
CA ILE A 13 11.68 -14.14 4.95
C ILE A 13 10.32 -14.70 4.50
N GLY A 14 9.22 -14.00 4.85
CA GLY A 14 7.86 -14.38 4.48
C GLY A 14 7.28 -15.57 5.25
N SER A 15 8.06 -16.19 6.16
CA SER A 15 7.61 -17.33 6.96
C SER A 15 7.06 -16.95 8.34
N ARG A 16 7.31 -15.72 8.78
CA ARG A 16 6.83 -15.17 10.06
C ARG A 16 5.46 -14.53 9.89
N THR A 17 4.78 -14.26 11.00
CA THR A 17 3.54 -13.50 10.96
C THR A 17 3.83 -12.02 11.19
N SER A 18 3.52 -11.20 10.19
CA SER A 18 3.71 -9.75 10.24
C SER A 18 2.51 -9.03 10.82
N ARG A 19 2.77 -7.96 11.55
CA ARG A 19 1.78 -7.02 12.10
C ARG A 19 2.32 -5.60 11.96
N LEU A 20 1.45 -4.60 12.06
CA LEU A 20 1.87 -3.20 12.02
C LEU A 20 1.83 -2.62 13.42
N GLY A 21 2.98 -2.15 13.88
CA GLY A 21 3.14 -1.39 15.11
C GLY A 21 2.88 0.09 14.89
N TYR A 22 2.55 0.80 15.96
CA TYR A 22 2.38 2.25 15.97
C TYR A 22 3.38 2.89 16.94
N ALA A 23 3.97 3.99 16.53
CA ALA A 23 4.88 4.78 17.36
C ALA A 23 4.67 6.27 17.15
N THR A 24 4.82 7.04 18.20
CA THR A 24 4.75 8.50 18.21
C THR A 24 6.09 9.11 18.58
N SER A 25 6.32 10.32 18.13
CA SER A 25 7.47 11.14 18.48
C SER A 25 7.09 12.61 18.44
N THR A 26 7.68 13.42 19.30
CA THR A 26 7.54 14.88 19.31
C THR A 26 8.71 15.59 18.63
N ASP A 27 9.83 14.89 18.40
CA ASP A 27 11.06 15.44 17.85
C ASP A 27 11.55 14.72 16.58
N GLY A 28 10.85 13.62 16.17
CA GLY A 28 11.23 12.81 15.01
C GLY A 28 12.44 11.89 15.23
N ILE A 29 13.01 11.86 16.44
CA ILE A 29 14.21 11.10 16.80
C ILE A 29 13.90 10.05 17.86
N HIS A 30 13.20 10.45 18.93
CA HIS A 30 12.82 9.57 20.01
C HIS A 30 11.39 9.12 19.84
N PHE A 31 11.19 7.80 19.69
CA PHE A 31 9.88 7.22 19.43
C PHE A 31 9.39 6.37 20.59
N GLU A 32 8.18 6.64 21.04
CA GLU A 32 7.42 5.78 21.94
C GLU A 32 6.55 4.81 21.15
N ARG A 33 6.77 3.51 21.35
CA ARG A 33 6.04 2.44 20.65
C ARG A 33 4.88 1.95 21.51
N ASP A 34 3.71 1.81 20.89
CA ASP A 34 2.60 1.11 21.53
C ASP A 34 2.99 -0.35 21.82
N THR A 35 2.55 -0.88 22.94
CA THR A 35 2.88 -2.26 23.38
C THR A 35 2.13 -3.33 22.61
N LYS A 36 1.06 -2.95 21.90
CA LYS A 36 0.24 -3.83 21.06
C LYS A 36 0.27 -3.37 19.62
N PRO A 37 0.16 -4.29 18.63
CA PRO A 37 0.05 -3.89 17.25
C PRO A 37 -1.23 -3.08 17.02
N ALA A 38 -1.12 -2.02 16.21
CA ALA A 38 -2.26 -1.18 15.83
C ALA A 38 -3.05 -1.79 14.65
N PHE A 39 -2.40 -2.66 13.85
CA PHE A 39 -3.04 -3.33 12.71
C PHE A 39 -2.48 -4.74 12.56
N TYR A 40 -3.35 -5.73 12.43
CA TYR A 40 -2.97 -7.14 12.46
C TYR A 40 -4.06 -8.04 11.84
N PRO A 41 -3.74 -9.29 11.48
CA PRO A 41 -4.75 -10.28 11.12
C PRO A 41 -5.73 -10.48 12.28
N ALA A 42 -6.98 -10.16 12.05
CA ALA A 42 -8.06 -10.31 13.04
C ALA A 42 -9.05 -11.39 12.59
N LYS A 43 -9.96 -11.78 13.48
CA LYS A 43 -11.08 -12.67 13.12
C LYS A 43 -12.17 -11.87 12.40
N ASP A 44 -11.86 -11.37 11.22
CA ASP A 44 -12.74 -10.61 10.36
C ASP A 44 -12.83 -11.28 8.96
N ASN A 45 -13.49 -10.64 8.01
CA ASN A 45 -13.66 -11.14 6.65
C ASN A 45 -12.36 -11.16 5.82
N GLN A 46 -11.24 -10.66 6.37
CA GLN A 46 -9.93 -10.65 5.70
C GLN A 46 -8.97 -11.73 6.22
N VAL A 47 -9.38 -12.51 7.21
CA VAL A 47 -8.52 -13.50 7.88
C VAL A 47 -7.89 -14.50 6.93
N GLU A 48 -8.61 -14.95 5.89
CA GLU A 48 -8.11 -15.93 4.91
C GLU A 48 -7.02 -15.34 3.99
N ASN A 49 -7.09 -14.04 3.73
CA ASN A 49 -6.09 -13.32 2.95
C ASN A 49 -4.85 -12.93 3.76
N GLU A 50 -4.99 -12.80 5.08
CA GLU A 50 -3.94 -12.32 5.97
C GLU A 50 -3.24 -13.44 6.76
N CYS A 51 -3.88 -14.58 6.97
CA CYS A 51 -3.31 -15.67 7.76
C CYS A 51 -2.74 -16.78 6.86
N PRO A 52 -1.59 -17.36 7.28
CA PRO A 52 -0.84 -17.09 8.52
C PRO A 52 0.31 -16.08 8.37
N GLY A 53 0.50 -15.44 7.23
CA GLY A 53 1.65 -14.55 6.95
C GLY A 53 1.53 -13.17 7.58
N GLY A 54 0.33 -12.58 7.61
CA GLY A 54 0.10 -11.33 8.31
C GLY A 54 -0.23 -10.14 7.41
N THR A 55 -0.02 -8.96 7.98
CA THR A 55 -0.17 -7.65 7.33
C THR A 55 1.19 -6.99 7.20
N GLU A 56 1.57 -6.58 5.98
CA GLU A 56 2.93 -6.18 5.64
C GLU A 56 2.97 -4.81 4.95
N ASP A 57 4.16 -4.20 4.91
CA ASP A 57 4.58 -3.10 4.05
C ASP A 57 3.59 -1.92 4.02
N PRO A 58 3.34 -1.24 5.17
CA PRO A 58 2.36 -0.17 5.24
C PRO A 58 2.78 1.06 4.44
N ARG A 59 1.85 1.62 3.67
CA ARG A 59 1.94 2.92 3.02
C ARG A 59 0.71 3.73 3.39
N ILE A 60 0.90 4.90 3.98
CA ILE A 60 -0.22 5.71 4.50
C ILE A 60 -0.21 7.08 3.84
N ALA A 61 -1.37 7.52 3.42
CA ALA A 61 -1.64 8.89 3.05
C ALA A 61 -2.95 9.37 3.68
N MET A 62 -3.17 10.66 3.74
CA MET A 62 -4.35 11.25 4.39
C MET A 62 -5.18 12.02 3.36
N THR A 63 -6.48 11.91 3.44
CA THR A 63 -7.43 12.76 2.69
C THR A 63 -7.53 14.15 3.33
N GLU A 64 -8.10 15.11 2.62
CA GLU A 64 -8.29 16.47 3.13
C GLU A 64 -9.19 16.53 4.37
N ASP A 65 -10.17 15.62 4.48
CA ASP A 65 -11.07 15.52 5.63
C ASP A 65 -10.46 14.77 6.84
N GLY A 66 -9.17 14.41 6.76
CA GLY A 66 -8.42 13.76 7.83
C GLY A 66 -8.63 12.26 7.94
N THR A 67 -9.14 11.60 6.89
CA THR A 67 -9.17 10.13 6.84
C THR A 67 -7.80 9.61 6.40
N TYR A 68 -7.21 8.72 7.17
CA TYR A 68 -6.01 7.99 6.79
C TYR A 68 -6.38 6.80 5.91
N VAL A 69 -5.70 6.66 4.79
CA VAL A 69 -5.80 5.52 3.87
C VAL A 69 -4.50 4.73 3.98
N LEU A 70 -4.62 3.48 4.40
CA LEU A 70 -3.52 2.52 4.48
C LEU A 70 -3.60 1.58 3.28
N LEU A 71 -2.55 1.56 2.49
CA LEU A 71 -2.27 0.50 1.53
C LEU A 71 -1.26 -0.45 2.18
N TYR A 72 -1.57 -1.74 2.18
CA TYR A 72 -0.76 -2.76 2.83
C TYR A 72 -0.81 -4.07 2.06
N THR A 73 0.10 -4.97 2.34
CA THR A 73 0.09 -6.31 1.77
C THR A 73 -0.57 -7.29 2.73
N GLN A 74 -1.62 -7.96 2.26
CA GLN A 74 -2.18 -9.16 2.89
C GLN A 74 -1.34 -10.36 2.46
N TRP A 75 -0.80 -11.11 3.42
CA TRP A 75 0.04 -12.26 3.14
C TRP A 75 -0.49 -13.54 3.80
N ASN A 76 -1.00 -14.44 2.99
CA ASN A 76 -1.48 -15.75 3.45
C ASN A 76 -0.49 -16.89 3.18
N ARG A 77 0.79 -16.56 2.91
CA ARG A 77 1.88 -17.47 2.50
C ARG A 77 1.64 -18.18 1.17
N LYS A 78 0.69 -17.69 0.35
CA LYS A 78 0.42 -18.19 -1.00
C LYS A 78 0.47 -17.07 -2.03
N VAL A 79 -0.37 -16.06 -1.85
CA VAL A 79 -0.49 -14.92 -2.76
C VAL A 79 -0.47 -13.63 -1.96
N PRO A 80 0.51 -12.73 -2.18
CA PRO A 80 0.49 -11.38 -1.60
C PRO A 80 -0.58 -10.55 -2.34
N ARG A 81 -1.44 -9.86 -1.60
CA ARG A 81 -2.46 -8.98 -2.17
C ARG A 81 -2.35 -7.58 -1.60
N LEU A 82 -2.22 -6.60 -2.48
CA LEU A 82 -2.36 -5.21 -2.10
C LEU A 82 -3.79 -4.97 -1.62
N ALA A 83 -3.93 -4.45 -0.41
CA ALA A 83 -5.21 -4.24 0.23
C ALA A 83 -5.35 -2.85 0.84
N VAL A 84 -6.57 -2.47 1.13
CA VAL A 84 -6.93 -1.14 1.61
C VAL A 84 -7.58 -1.21 2.98
N ALA A 85 -7.20 -0.28 3.85
CA ALA A 85 -7.90 0.02 5.09
C ALA A 85 -7.95 1.52 5.34
N THR A 86 -8.93 1.98 6.13
CA THR A 86 -9.04 3.38 6.51
C THR A 86 -9.15 3.55 8.02
N SER A 87 -8.72 4.72 8.51
CA SER A 87 -8.80 5.09 9.92
C SER A 87 -8.98 6.61 10.06
N LYS A 88 -9.56 7.04 11.18
CA LYS A 88 -9.60 8.45 11.59
C LYS A 88 -8.54 8.79 12.64
N ASP A 89 -7.90 7.79 13.26
CA ASP A 89 -7.03 7.97 14.41
C ASP A 89 -5.73 7.14 14.38
N LEU A 90 -5.48 6.38 13.29
CA LEU A 90 -4.35 5.46 13.11
C LEU A 90 -4.33 4.25 14.08
N LYS A 91 -5.36 4.08 14.89
CA LYS A 91 -5.48 2.99 15.87
C LYS A 91 -6.66 2.06 15.59
N HIS A 92 -7.78 2.62 15.13
CA HIS A 92 -8.98 1.87 14.77
C HIS A 92 -9.13 1.86 13.25
N TRP A 93 -9.11 0.68 12.66
CA TRP A 93 -9.06 0.50 11.21
C TRP A 93 -10.28 -0.27 10.69
N THR A 94 -10.82 0.21 9.58
CA THR A 94 -11.80 -0.52 8.77
C THR A 94 -11.08 -1.12 7.56
N LYS A 95 -11.08 -2.44 7.42
CA LYS A 95 -10.49 -3.16 6.30
C LYS A 95 -11.49 -3.31 5.16
N PHE A 96 -11.06 -3.08 3.93
CA PHE A 96 -11.86 -3.23 2.71
C PHE A 96 -11.46 -4.46 1.89
N GLY A 97 -10.28 -5.04 2.16
CA GLY A 97 -9.76 -6.19 1.43
C GLY A 97 -8.91 -5.82 0.23
N PRO A 98 -8.70 -6.76 -0.71
CA PRO A 98 -7.82 -6.57 -1.85
C PRO A 98 -8.27 -5.41 -2.75
N ALA A 99 -7.33 -4.53 -3.11
CA ALA A 99 -7.61 -3.33 -3.89
C ALA A 99 -8.24 -3.62 -5.26
N PHE A 100 -7.87 -4.74 -5.89
CA PHE A 100 -8.29 -5.11 -7.25
C PHE A 100 -9.34 -6.23 -7.29
N GLU A 101 -9.95 -6.56 -6.15
CA GLU A 101 -10.91 -7.67 -6.06
C GLU A 101 -12.08 -7.55 -7.05
N LYS A 102 -12.57 -6.33 -7.25
CA LYS A 102 -13.73 -6.05 -8.13
C LYS A 102 -13.33 -5.63 -9.55
N ALA A 103 -12.06 -5.28 -9.75
CA ALA A 103 -11.59 -4.75 -11.02
C ALA A 103 -11.86 -5.72 -12.19
N TYR A 104 -12.46 -5.19 -13.26
CA TYR A 104 -12.75 -5.96 -14.48
C TYR A 104 -13.44 -7.29 -14.19
N ASN A 105 -14.49 -7.27 -13.36
CA ASN A 105 -15.24 -8.45 -12.92
C ASN A 105 -14.38 -9.50 -12.20
N GLY A 106 -13.37 -9.06 -11.45
CA GLY A 106 -12.50 -9.94 -10.66
C GLY A 106 -11.34 -10.55 -11.42
N LYS A 107 -11.00 -10.04 -12.62
CA LYS A 107 -9.86 -10.53 -13.43
C LYS A 107 -8.56 -10.57 -12.64
N PHE A 108 -8.33 -9.61 -11.74
CA PHE A 108 -7.06 -9.43 -11.01
C PHE A 108 -7.11 -9.81 -9.53
N LYS A 109 -8.19 -10.48 -9.07
CA LYS A 109 -8.37 -10.84 -7.64
C LYS A 109 -7.32 -11.80 -7.08
N ASP A 110 -6.73 -12.64 -7.93
CA ASP A 110 -5.75 -13.66 -7.57
C ASP A 110 -4.33 -13.31 -8.03
N GLU A 111 -4.14 -12.11 -8.57
CA GLU A 111 -2.81 -11.62 -8.95
C GLU A 111 -1.96 -11.28 -7.71
N ALA A 112 -0.67 -11.64 -7.78
CA ALA A 112 0.30 -11.22 -6.78
C ALA A 112 0.55 -9.71 -6.90
N THR A 113 0.10 -8.95 -5.91
CA THR A 113 0.16 -7.48 -5.91
C THR A 113 0.68 -6.97 -4.57
N LYS A 114 1.51 -5.95 -4.58
CA LYS A 114 2.02 -5.28 -3.38
C LYS A 114 2.62 -3.91 -3.70
N SER A 115 3.09 -3.23 -2.68
CA SER A 115 3.89 -1.99 -2.77
C SER A 115 3.22 -0.91 -3.59
N ALA A 116 2.36 -0.14 -2.94
CA ALA A 116 1.65 0.95 -3.61
C ALA A 116 2.03 2.33 -3.05
N SER A 117 1.98 3.32 -3.92
CA SER A 117 2.29 4.72 -3.66
C SER A 117 1.13 5.58 -4.15
N LEU A 118 0.32 6.09 -3.22
CA LEU A 118 -0.77 7.05 -3.52
C LEU A 118 -0.20 8.37 -4.02
N VAL A 119 -0.84 8.95 -5.02
CA VAL A 119 -0.52 10.33 -5.44
C VAL A 119 -1.13 11.32 -4.46
N THR A 120 -0.29 12.19 -3.97
CA THR A 120 -0.59 13.22 -2.96
C THR A 120 -0.17 14.59 -3.46
N THR A 121 -0.58 15.65 -2.79
CA THR A 121 -0.10 17.00 -3.02
C THR A 121 0.13 17.72 -1.70
N LEU A 122 0.92 18.76 -1.73
CA LEU A 122 1.12 19.62 -0.56
C LEU A 122 0.05 20.71 -0.52
N LYS A 123 -0.68 20.80 0.60
CA LYS A 123 -1.63 21.87 0.91
C LYS A 123 -1.22 22.54 2.23
N GLY A 124 -0.53 23.66 2.14
CA GLY A 124 0.11 24.27 3.29
C GLY A 124 1.18 23.35 3.87
N ASP A 125 1.05 23.00 5.14
CA ASP A 125 1.92 22.09 5.88
C ASP A 125 1.50 20.59 5.82
N LYS A 126 0.42 20.28 5.09
CA LYS A 126 -0.13 18.92 4.99
C LYS A 126 0.11 18.31 3.63
N GLN A 127 0.50 17.04 3.65
CA GLN A 127 0.51 16.18 2.45
C GLN A 127 -0.80 15.41 2.42
N VAL A 128 -1.62 15.64 1.40
CA VAL A 128 -2.96 15.04 1.27
C VAL A 128 -3.12 14.33 -0.06
N ILE A 129 -3.97 13.30 -0.10
CA ILE A 129 -4.27 12.55 -1.31
C ILE A 129 -4.87 13.48 -2.35
N ALA A 130 -4.35 13.41 -3.58
CA ALA A 130 -4.76 14.22 -4.71
C ALA A 130 -5.44 13.38 -5.79
N LYS A 131 -6.26 14.04 -6.60
CA LYS A 131 -6.81 13.47 -7.83
C LYS A 131 -5.98 13.90 -9.03
N VAL A 132 -5.80 12.99 -9.96
CA VAL A 132 -5.21 13.21 -11.29
C VAL A 132 -6.32 12.97 -12.31
N ASN A 133 -6.63 13.98 -13.13
CA ASN A 133 -7.74 13.92 -14.11
C ASN A 133 -9.09 13.48 -13.49
N GLY A 134 -9.39 13.96 -12.28
CA GLY A 134 -10.65 13.70 -11.58
C GLY A 134 -10.71 12.39 -10.80
N LYS A 135 -9.73 11.49 -10.91
CA LYS A 135 -9.67 10.21 -10.18
C LYS A 135 -8.50 10.19 -9.20
N TYR A 136 -8.63 9.44 -8.11
CA TYR A 136 -7.50 9.07 -7.29
C TYR A 136 -6.57 8.18 -8.11
N PHE A 137 -5.27 8.27 -7.83
CA PHE A 137 -4.25 7.61 -8.62
C PHE A 137 -3.20 7.00 -7.68
N MET A 138 -2.74 5.79 -7.99
CA MET A 138 -1.60 5.17 -7.32
C MET A 138 -0.69 4.48 -8.32
N TYR A 139 0.59 4.46 -7.99
CA TYR A 139 1.56 3.51 -8.55
C TYR A 139 1.61 2.28 -7.67
N TRP A 140 1.89 1.12 -8.26
CA TRP A 140 2.01 -0.12 -7.51
C TRP A 140 2.91 -1.13 -8.22
N GLY A 141 3.42 -2.09 -7.46
CA GLY A 141 4.25 -3.18 -7.98
C GLY A 141 5.63 -3.22 -7.38
N GLU A 142 6.27 -4.36 -7.50
CA GLU A 142 7.58 -4.65 -6.91
C GLU A 142 8.66 -4.86 -7.96
N LYS A 143 8.35 -5.50 -9.08
CA LYS A 143 9.30 -5.79 -10.16
C LYS A 143 9.08 -4.90 -11.38
N ASN A 144 7.83 -4.76 -11.75
CA ASN A 144 7.39 -3.76 -12.70
C ASN A 144 6.51 -2.77 -11.94
N VAL A 145 6.58 -1.51 -12.29
CA VAL A 145 5.70 -0.50 -11.76
C VAL A 145 4.54 -0.31 -12.71
N TYR A 146 3.36 -0.37 -12.16
CA TYR A 146 2.06 -0.19 -12.80
C TYR A 146 1.35 1.01 -12.19
N ALA A 147 0.17 1.34 -12.71
CA ALA A 147 -0.71 2.32 -12.10
C ALA A 147 -2.14 1.81 -11.98
N ALA A 148 -2.90 2.44 -11.10
CA ALA A 148 -4.33 2.21 -10.94
C ALA A 148 -5.07 3.50 -10.60
N THR A 149 -6.37 3.53 -10.90
CA THR A 149 -7.25 4.64 -10.58
C THR A 149 -8.42 4.20 -9.71
N SER A 150 -8.99 5.14 -8.94
CA SER A 150 -10.15 4.88 -8.10
C SER A 150 -11.04 6.12 -8.02
N ASP A 151 -12.33 5.91 -7.83
CA ASP A 151 -13.29 6.96 -7.52
C ASP A 151 -13.51 7.13 -6.00
N ASN A 152 -13.20 6.10 -5.20
CA ASN A 152 -13.58 6.02 -3.77
C ASN A 152 -12.42 5.67 -2.80
N LEU A 153 -11.19 5.44 -3.29
CA LEU A 153 -10.00 5.03 -2.54
C LEU A 153 -10.02 3.58 -2.02
N THR A 154 -11.10 2.86 -2.16
CA THR A 154 -11.23 1.49 -1.64
C THR A 154 -11.25 0.43 -2.74
N ASP A 155 -11.88 0.73 -3.87
CA ASP A 155 -11.92 -0.13 -5.05
C ASP A 155 -11.06 0.52 -6.14
N TRP A 156 -10.14 -0.24 -6.72
CA TRP A 156 -9.15 0.26 -7.66
C TRP A 156 -9.17 -0.52 -8.96
N ASP A 157 -9.07 0.20 -10.08
CA ASP A 157 -8.94 -0.39 -11.41
C ASP A 157 -7.50 -0.18 -11.91
N PRO A 158 -6.70 -1.26 -12.07
CA PRO A 158 -5.39 -1.15 -12.69
C PRO A 158 -5.50 -0.66 -14.13
N LEU A 159 -4.53 0.13 -14.58
CA LEU A 159 -4.46 0.57 -15.98
C LEU A 159 -4.03 -0.60 -16.86
N LEU A 160 -4.73 -0.75 -17.99
CA LEU A 160 -4.46 -1.78 -18.98
C LEU A 160 -3.89 -1.18 -20.26
N ASP A 161 -3.11 -1.98 -20.99
CA ASP A 161 -2.67 -1.68 -22.32
C ASP A 161 -3.78 -1.99 -23.36
N GLU A 162 -3.48 -1.82 -24.64
CA GLU A 162 -4.39 -2.09 -25.76
C GLU A 162 -4.83 -3.55 -25.89
N ASN A 163 -4.08 -4.48 -25.29
CA ASN A 163 -4.36 -5.91 -25.29
C ASN A 163 -5.17 -6.33 -24.05
N GLY A 164 -5.47 -5.39 -23.13
CA GLY A 164 -6.17 -5.67 -21.88
C GLY A 164 -5.27 -6.29 -20.80
N GLU A 165 -3.94 -6.20 -20.94
CA GLU A 165 -2.97 -6.61 -19.94
C GLU A 165 -2.52 -5.43 -19.09
N LEU A 166 -1.89 -5.68 -17.91
CA LEU A 166 -1.43 -4.63 -17.01
C LEU A 166 -0.42 -3.71 -17.73
N LEU A 167 -0.71 -2.42 -17.79
CA LEU A 167 0.15 -1.41 -18.40
C LEU A 167 1.42 -1.20 -17.56
N LYS A 168 2.55 -1.71 -18.05
CA LYS A 168 3.87 -1.49 -17.44
C LYS A 168 4.33 -0.07 -17.71
N LEU A 169 4.57 0.71 -16.65
CA LEU A 169 5.10 2.07 -16.77
C LEU A 169 6.63 2.03 -16.90
N PHE A 170 7.29 1.27 -16.04
CA PHE A 170 8.72 1.00 -16.12
C PHE A 170 9.09 -0.29 -15.37
N SER A 171 10.31 -0.77 -15.63
CA SER A 171 10.82 -2.05 -15.14
C SER A 171 12.29 -1.89 -14.72
N PRO A 172 12.88 -2.87 -14.03
CA PRO A 172 14.29 -2.87 -13.70
C PRO A 172 15.18 -2.62 -14.92
N ARG A 173 16.27 -1.86 -14.74
CA ARG A 173 17.22 -1.51 -15.79
C ARG A 173 18.52 -2.28 -15.61
N SER A 174 18.83 -3.17 -16.55
CA SER A 174 20.09 -3.92 -16.49
C SER A 174 21.32 -3.02 -16.40
N GLY A 175 22.20 -3.31 -15.44
CA GLY A 175 23.44 -2.54 -15.23
C GLY A 175 23.29 -1.26 -14.39
N TYR A 176 22.10 -0.96 -13.89
CA TYR A 176 21.84 0.18 -13.00
C TYR A 176 21.53 -0.26 -11.58
N PHE A 177 21.40 0.71 -10.65
CA PHE A 177 21.10 0.45 -9.24
C PHE A 177 19.77 -0.32 -9.03
N ASP A 178 18.81 -0.14 -9.94
CA ASP A 178 17.49 -0.74 -9.95
C ASP A 178 17.40 -2.01 -10.84
N SER A 179 18.52 -2.69 -11.06
CA SER A 179 18.59 -3.85 -11.97
C SER A 179 17.82 -5.09 -11.49
N GLN A 180 17.46 -5.16 -10.22
CA GLN A 180 16.76 -6.30 -9.62
C GLN A 180 15.33 -5.97 -9.19
N LEU A 181 15.07 -4.73 -8.77
CA LEU A 181 13.84 -4.34 -8.11
C LEU A 181 13.51 -2.88 -8.40
N THR A 182 12.23 -2.58 -8.66
CA THR A 182 11.66 -1.23 -8.81
C THR A 182 10.41 -1.10 -7.91
N GLU A 183 10.59 -1.26 -6.62
CA GLU A 183 9.48 -1.24 -5.67
C GLU A 183 9.02 0.19 -5.38
N CYS A 184 7.70 0.45 -5.46
CA CYS A 184 7.13 1.75 -5.11
C CYS A 184 7.38 2.13 -3.65
N GLY A 185 7.89 3.32 -3.43
CA GLY A 185 8.27 3.85 -2.11
C GLY A 185 7.15 4.60 -1.39
N PRO A 186 7.44 5.75 -0.79
CA PRO A 186 6.47 6.57 -0.07
C PRO A 186 5.41 7.16 -1.04
N PRO A 187 4.34 7.81 -0.52
CA PRO A 187 3.36 8.48 -1.35
C PRO A 187 4.00 9.44 -2.36
N ALA A 188 3.63 9.30 -3.63
CA ALA A 188 4.11 10.15 -4.71
C ALA A 188 3.55 11.57 -4.56
N ILE A 189 4.28 12.57 -5.08
CA ILE A 189 3.92 13.98 -4.92
C ILE A 189 3.56 14.59 -6.28
N LEU A 190 2.32 15.04 -6.42
CA LEU A 190 1.86 15.85 -7.55
C LEU A 190 2.37 17.29 -7.37
N THR A 191 3.13 17.74 -8.32
CA THR A 191 3.67 19.10 -8.42
C THR A 191 3.11 19.81 -9.65
N LYS A 192 3.43 21.09 -9.84
CA LYS A 192 3.10 21.84 -11.06
C LYS A 192 3.80 21.29 -12.33
N ASP A 193 4.92 20.60 -12.15
CA ASP A 193 5.75 20.10 -13.26
C ASP A 193 5.53 18.59 -13.54
N GLY A 194 4.69 17.93 -12.74
CA GLY A 194 4.38 16.50 -12.89
C GLY A 194 4.32 15.75 -11.55
N ILE A 195 4.42 14.43 -11.61
CA ILE A 195 4.37 13.57 -10.44
C ILE A 195 5.78 13.07 -10.11
N VAL A 196 6.23 13.29 -8.89
CA VAL A 196 7.48 12.73 -8.35
C VAL A 196 7.17 11.43 -7.64
N LEU A 197 7.69 10.33 -8.17
CA LEU A 197 7.64 8.99 -7.55
C LEU A 197 9.04 8.59 -7.10
N LEU A 198 9.16 8.18 -5.85
CA LEU A 198 10.36 7.52 -5.32
C LEU A 198 10.16 6.01 -5.34
N TYR A 199 11.17 5.26 -5.78
CA TYR A 199 11.12 3.80 -5.88
C TYR A 199 12.49 3.17 -5.60
#